data_084e94d64c282ff472447105a3e24872
#
_entry.id   084e94d64c282ff472447105a3e24872
#
_cell.length_a   1.000
_cell.length_b   1.000
_cell.length_c   1.000
_cell.angle_alpha   90.00
_cell.angle_beta   90.00
_cell.angle_gamma   90.00
#
_symmetry.space_group_name_H-M   'P 1'
#
loop_
_entity.id
_entity.type
_entity.pdbx_description
1 polymer ?
#
loop_
_entity_poly.entity_id
_entity_poly.type
_entity_poly.pdbx_seq_one_letter_code
_entity_poly.pdbx_strand_id
1 'polypeptide(L)'
;MIELNHIYKSYTSKDKKYIGKYFLRNMMQSFLPFDKKRRLANQNNILSDISFKIGKGERVAVVGKNKAGKTTLLQLISGITEPTAGSMRVEGAIIPIFAQAHLLGPDPTGREYIYLHGAALGISIKEMHKRVQEIIDFSEITTIDTPVKFYSTGMRSRLALSVALHLPADIIVLDEVFSGSDVFFKDKVITYLKQRFAKETITLIMISHNEEIVKSLCNRALLLGDGNILKDGSPHDVFQHYNAMYA
;
A
#
# COMPACT_ATOMS: atom_id res chain seq x y z
N MET A 1 -7.06 -1.31 -12.80
CA MET A 1 -6.39 -2.57 -13.28
C MET A 1 -4.90 -2.43 -13.03
N ILE A 2 -4.26 -3.52 -12.60
CA ILE A 2 -2.80 -3.58 -12.38
C ILE A 2 -2.25 -4.75 -13.18
N GLU A 3 -1.21 -4.51 -13.95
CA GLU A 3 -0.53 -5.52 -14.77
C GLU A 3 0.98 -5.35 -14.63
N LEU A 4 1.67 -6.41 -14.24
CA LEU A 4 3.11 -6.51 -14.14
C LEU A 4 3.59 -7.59 -15.12
N ASN A 5 4.60 -7.26 -15.92
CA ASN A 5 5.18 -8.17 -16.92
C ASN A 5 6.69 -8.18 -16.75
N HIS A 6 7.23 -9.35 -16.34
CA HIS A 6 8.66 -9.60 -16.17
C HIS A 6 9.38 -8.50 -15.36
N ILE A 7 8.81 -8.13 -14.20
CA ILE A 7 9.36 -7.09 -13.34
C ILE A 7 10.58 -7.61 -12.57
N TYR A 8 11.66 -6.84 -12.68
CA TYR A 8 12.87 -6.99 -11.87
C TYR A 8 13.09 -5.73 -11.05
N LYS A 9 13.53 -5.88 -9.81
CA LYS A 9 13.93 -4.75 -8.96
C LYS A 9 15.20 -5.06 -8.19
N SER A 10 16.20 -4.21 -8.39
CA SER A 10 17.41 -4.16 -7.58
C SER A 10 17.64 -2.73 -7.08
N TYR A 11 18.31 -2.59 -5.94
CA TYR A 11 18.74 -1.29 -5.44
C TYR A 11 20.25 -1.16 -5.55
N THR A 12 20.71 -0.02 -6.05
CA THR A 12 22.12 0.38 -6.03
C THR A 12 22.36 1.36 -4.89
N SER A 13 23.62 1.57 -4.49
CA SER A 13 23.97 2.56 -3.46
C SER A 13 23.50 3.99 -3.79
N LYS A 14 23.23 4.28 -5.09
CA LYS A 14 22.74 5.58 -5.56
C LYS A 14 21.21 5.74 -5.36
N ASP A 15 20.45 4.67 -5.29
CA ASP A 15 18.97 4.72 -5.23
C ASP A 15 18.45 5.20 -3.87
N LYS A 16 19.24 5.03 -2.79
CA LYS A 16 18.88 5.48 -1.44
C LYS A 16 18.63 6.99 -1.30
N LYS A 17 19.13 7.81 -2.23
CA LYS A 17 19.03 9.28 -2.18
C LYS A 17 17.77 9.89 -2.81
N TYR A 18 16.92 9.10 -3.48
CA TYR A 18 15.88 9.63 -4.38
C TYR A 18 14.43 9.29 -4.03
N ILE A 19 14.16 8.54 -2.96
CA ILE A 19 12.80 8.08 -2.59
C ILE A 19 11.78 9.24 -2.48
N GLY A 20 12.18 10.41 -1.99
CA GLY A 20 11.29 11.57 -1.86
C GLY A 20 10.97 12.34 -3.16
N LYS A 21 11.85 12.28 -4.17
CA LYS A 21 11.64 13.02 -5.44
C LYS A 21 10.64 12.33 -6.40
N TYR A 22 10.51 11.02 -6.32
CA TYR A 22 9.65 10.25 -7.22
C TYR A 22 8.16 10.39 -6.86
N PHE A 23 7.83 10.53 -5.58
CA PHE A 23 6.45 10.72 -5.13
C PHE A 23 5.77 11.95 -5.76
N LEU A 24 6.48 13.09 -5.82
CA LEU A 24 5.96 14.32 -6.43
C LEU A 24 5.91 14.27 -7.97
N ARG A 25 6.83 13.52 -8.62
CA ARG A 25 6.88 13.44 -10.08
C ARG A 25 5.78 12.54 -10.66
N ASN A 26 5.42 11.46 -9.97
CA ASN A 26 4.42 10.50 -10.45
C ASN A 26 2.98 11.00 -10.28
N MET A 27 2.71 11.98 -9.40
CA MET A 27 1.42 12.67 -9.36
C MET A 27 1.07 13.39 -10.67
N MET A 28 2.08 13.72 -11.50
CA MET A 28 1.89 14.50 -12.75
C MET A 28 1.99 13.68 -14.03
N GLN A 29 2.41 12.40 -14.01
CA GLN A 29 2.69 11.63 -15.23
C GLN A 29 2.22 10.18 -15.18
N SER A 30 0.91 9.98 -15.36
CA SER A 30 0.30 8.63 -15.45
C SER A 30 0.50 7.91 -16.80
N PHE A 31 1.28 8.44 -17.75
CA PHE A 31 1.35 7.93 -19.11
C PHE A 31 2.75 8.00 -19.71
N LEU A 32 3.66 7.10 -19.36
CA LEU A 32 4.83 6.82 -20.22
C LEU A 32 5.23 5.35 -20.12
N PRO A 33 5.32 4.62 -21.25
CA PRO A 33 5.91 3.29 -21.28
C PRO A 33 7.41 3.39 -21.00
N PHE A 34 7.88 2.63 -20.02
CA PHE A 34 9.29 2.61 -19.65
C PHE A 34 9.98 1.45 -20.37
N ASP A 35 10.70 1.77 -21.45
CA ASP A 35 11.56 0.81 -22.14
C ASP A 35 13.03 1.20 -21.91
N LYS A 36 13.68 0.56 -20.95
CA LYS A 36 15.14 0.56 -20.82
C LYS A 36 15.65 -0.83 -20.52
N LYS A 37 16.11 -1.52 -21.56
CA LYS A 37 16.99 -2.69 -21.46
C LYS A 37 18.30 -2.28 -20.76
N ARG A 38 18.33 -2.31 -19.42
CA ARG A 38 19.58 -2.24 -18.64
C ARG A 38 20.09 -3.64 -18.40
N ARG A 39 21.37 -3.86 -18.65
CA ARG A 39 22.07 -5.13 -18.46
C ARG A 39 21.94 -5.59 -17.00
N LEU A 40 21.31 -6.76 -16.81
CA LEU A 40 21.08 -7.45 -15.52
C LEU A 40 22.33 -8.24 -15.05
N ALA A 41 23.53 -7.66 -15.12
CA ALA A 41 24.72 -8.34 -14.66
C ALA A 41 25.02 -7.96 -13.19
N ASN A 42 24.98 -8.94 -12.30
CA ASN A 42 25.47 -8.91 -10.91
C ASN A 42 24.86 -7.87 -9.95
N GLN A 43 23.54 -7.78 -9.86
CA GLN A 43 22.86 -7.03 -8.80
C GLN A 43 22.01 -8.00 -7.97
N ASN A 44 22.06 -7.88 -6.64
CA ASN A 44 21.16 -8.61 -5.76
C ASN A 44 19.72 -8.14 -6.06
N ASN A 45 19.00 -8.88 -6.87
CA ASN A 45 17.61 -8.59 -7.19
C ASN A 45 16.75 -8.84 -5.95
N ILE A 46 15.95 -7.84 -5.57
CA ILE A 46 14.93 -7.98 -4.53
C ILE A 46 13.67 -8.58 -5.11
N LEU A 47 13.38 -8.28 -6.40
CA LEU A 47 12.32 -8.91 -7.16
C LEU A 47 12.91 -9.42 -8.47
N SER A 48 12.51 -10.63 -8.87
CA SER A 48 13.02 -11.35 -10.05
C SER A 48 11.84 -11.95 -10.80
N ASP A 49 11.64 -11.49 -12.02
CA ASP A 49 10.64 -12.02 -12.98
C ASP A 49 9.19 -12.03 -12.44
N ILE A 50 8.77 -10.97 -11.79
CA ILE A 50 7.42 -10.87 -11.27
C ILE A 50 6.44 -10.55 -12.38
N SER A 51 5.47 -11.45 -12.61
CA SER A 51 4.41 -11.29 -13.62
C SER A 51 3.06 -11.70 -13.02
N PHE A 52 2.09 -10.78 -13.00
CA PHE A 52 0.69 -11.07 -12.65
C PHE A 52 -0.23 -9.92 -13.06
N LYS A 53 -1.54 -10.20 -13.03
CA LYS A 53 -2.59 -9.20 -13.24
C LYS A 53 -3.54 -9.19 -12.06
N ILE A 54 -4.02 -7.97 -11.72
CA ILE A 54 -5.09 -7.76 -10.75
C ILE A 54 -6.19 -6.96 -11.46
N GLY A 55 -7.37 -7.53 -11.52
CA GLY A 55 -8.57 -6.91 -12.08
C GLY A 55 -9.15 -5.83 -11.18
N LYS A 56 -10.06 -5.03 -11.71
CA LYS A 56 -10.83 -4.06 -10.90
C LYS A 56 -11.69 -4.80 -9.88
N GLY A 57 -11.67 -4.35 -8.63
CA GLY A 57 -12.43 -4.94 -7.54
C GLY A 57 -11.83 -6.24 -6.97
N GLU A 58 -10.73 -6.76 -7.51
CA GLU A 58 -10.01 -7.86 -6.86
C GLU A 58 -9.37 -7.40 -5.54
N ARG A 59 -9.35 -8.31 -4.59
CA ARG A 59 -8.75 -8.09 -3.27
C ARG A 59 -7.67 -9.13 -3.05
N VAL A 60 -6.41 -8.68 -3.16
CA VAL A 60 -5.23 -9.54 -3.22
C VAL A 60 -4.34 -9.31 -2.00
N ALA A 61 -3.99 -10.38 -1.30
CA ALA A 61 -2.98 -10.35 -0.27
C ALA A 61 -1.61 -10.76 -0.84
N VAL A 62 -0.55 -10.11 -0.35
CA VAL A 62 0.84 -10.53 -0.58
C VAL A 62 1.40 -11.10 0.72
N VAL A 63 1.68 -12.40 0.72
CA VAL A 63 2.17 -13.17 1.86
C VAL A 63 3.63 -13.56 1.59
N GLY A 64 4.42 -13.78 2.64
CA GLY A 64 5.82 -14.20 2.51
C GLY A 64 6.68 -13.77 3.68
N LYS A 65 7.86 -14.36 3.84
CA LYS A 65 8.80 -14.03 4.93
C LYS A 65 9.23 -12.56 4.91
N ASN A 66 9.78 -12.11 6.04
CA ASN A 66 10.47 -10.83 6.10
C ASN A 66 11.61 -10.80 5.08
N LYS A 67 11.78 -9.65 4.39
CA LYS A 67 12.76 -9.43 3.32
C LYS A 67 12.47 -10.17 1.99
N ALA A 68 11.33 -10.83 1.82
CA ALA A 68 10.96 -11.47 0.54
C ALA A 68 10.69 -10.48 -0.61
N GLY A 69 10.64 -9.17 -0.35
CA GLY A 69 10.39 -8.15 -1.37
C GLY A 69 8.96 -7.58 -1.36
N LYS A 70 8.10 -7.97 -0.41
CA LYS A 70 6.68 -7.57 -0.34
C LYS A 70 6.48 -6.05 -0.38
N THR A 71 7.11 -5.32 0.54
CA THR A 71 7.05 -3.83 0.58
C THR A 71 7.58 -3.21 -0.71
N THR A 72 8.66 -3.76 -1.29
CA THR A 72 9.19 -3.29 -2.57
C THR A 72 8.18 -3.46 -3.70
N LEU A 73 7.46 -4.58 -3.74
CA LEU A 73 6.40 -4.83 -4.71
C LEU A 73 5.26 -3.80 -4.57
N LEU A 74 4.82 -3.53 -3.33
CA LEU A 74 3.80 -2.51 -3.10
C LEU A 74 4.27 -1.10 -3.45
N GLN A 75 5.54 -0.77 -3.18
CA GLN A 75 6.13 0.51 -3.57
C GLN A 75 6.20 0.69 -5.10
N LEU A 76 6.47 -0.38 -5.85
CA LEU A 76 6.39 -0.37 -7.31
C LEU A 76 4.96 -0.08 -7.77
N ILE A 77 3.98 -0.86 -7.31
CA ILE A 77 2.57 -0.70 -7.66
C ILE A 77 2.06 0.71 -7.32
N SER A 78 2.51 1.26 -6.19
CA SER A 78 2.15 2.62 -5.75
C SER A 78 2.92 3.73 -6.48
N GLY A 79 3.81 3.39 -7.40
CA GLY A 79 4.62 4.38 -8.13
C GLY A 79 5.66 5.11 -7.27
N ILE A 80 5.95 4.64 -6.06
CA ILE A 80 6.98 5.21 -5.16
C ILE A 80 8.37 4.92 -5.70
N THR A 81 8.57 3.81 -6.37
CA THR A 81 9.82 3.43 -7.04
C THR A 81 9.53 2.83 -8.41
N GLU A 82 10.53 2.85 -9.29
CA GLU A 82 10.44 2.31 -10.64
C GLU A 82 11.07 0.90 -10.71
N PRO A 83 10.59 0.01 -11.59
CA PRO A 83 11.25 -1.26 -11.84
C PRO A 83 12.63 -1.06 -12.47
N THR A 84 13.55 -2.00 -12.22
CA THR A 84 14.86 -2.01 -12.89
C THR A 84 14.75 -2.52 -14.32
N ALA A 85 13.84 -3.48 -14.56
CA ALA A 85 13.48 -3.99 -15.89
C ALA A 85 12.05 -4.55 -15.86
N GLY A 86 11.49 -4.81 -17.04
CA GLY A 86 10.11 -5.22 -17.23
C GLY A 86 9.18 -4.04 -17.52
N SER A 87 7.89 -4.31 -17.60
CA SER A 87 6.86 -3.29 -17.82
C SER A 87 5.72 -3.42 -16.82
N MET A 88 5.17 -2.31 -16.38
CA MET A 88 4.06 -2.25 -15.44
C MET A 88 3.02 -1.22 -15.90
N ARG A 89 1.75 -1.56 -15.76
CA ARG A 89 0.62 -0.67 -16.01
C ARG A 89 -0.29 -0.69 -14.78
N VAL A 90 -0.56 0.49 -14.23
CA VAL A 90 -1.50 0.68 -13.13
C VAL A 90 -2.48 1.77 -13.51
N GLU A 91 -3.78 1.47 -13.44
CA GLU A 91 -4.86 2.38 -13.82
C GLU A 91 -5.78 2.63 -12.64
N GLY A 92 -6.00 3.91 -12.34
CA GLY A 92 -6.87 4.39 -11.27
C GLY A 92 -6.12 5.16 -10.18
N ALA A 93 -6.88 5.82 -9.31
CA ALA A 93 -6.36 6.55 -8.17
C ALA A 93 -5.92 5.58 -7.07
N ILE A 94 -4.63 5.65 -6.68
CA ILE A 94 -4.04 4.76 -5.68
C ILE A 94 -3.89 5.50 -4.37
N ILE A 95 -4.35 4.90 -3.28
CA ILE A 95 -4.06 5.34 -1.92
C ILE A 95 -3.14 4.33 -1.24
N PRO A 96 -1.83 4.63 -1.13
CA PRO A 96 -0.90 3.77 -0.44
C PRO A 96 -0.82 4.12 1.05
N ILE A 97 -0.89 3.12 1.91
CA ILE A 97 -0.66 3.22 3.34
C ILE A 97 0.48 2.29 3.73
N PHE A 98 1.61 2.90 4.08
CA PHE A 98 2.77 2.20 4.60
C PHE A 98 2.92 2.50 6.08
N ALA A 99 3.16 1.47 6.90
CA ALA A 99 3.31 1.61 8.35
C ALA A 99 4.42 2.60 8.77
N GLN A 100 5.37 2.90 7.88
CA GLN A 100 6.50 3.78 8.12
C GLN A 100 6.50 5.03 7.22
N ALA A 101 5.35 5.49 6.76
CA ALA A 101 5.28 6.72 5.95
C ALA A 101 5.71 7.92 6.80
N HIS A 102 6.94 8.36 6.61
CA HIS A 102 7.43 9.63 7.16
C HIS A 102 6.88 10.78 6.32
N LEU A 103 6.19 11.69 6.97
CA LEU A 103 5.77 12.94 6.33
C LEU A 103 6.98 13.79 6.00
N LEU A 104 7.05 14.24 4.76
CA LEU A 104 8.02 15.23 4.30
C LEU A 104 7.48 16.63 4.66
N GLY A 105 8.17 17.34 5.56
CA GLY A 105 7.82 18.72 5.87
C GLY A 105 7.84 19.04 7.37
N PRO A 106 7.47 20.28 7.75
CA PRO A 106 7.30 20.67 9.15
C PRO A 106 6.23 19.76 9.78
N ASP A 107 6.38 19.49 11.07
CA ASP A 107 5.51 18.58 11.83
C ASP A 107 4.04 19.05 11.83
N PRO A 108 3.15 18.54 10.97
CA PRO A 108 1.76 18.98 10.93
C PRO A 108 1.00 18.48 12.15
N THR A 109 -0.07 19.19 12.51
CA THR A 109 -1.11 18.66 13.38
C THR A 109 -1.84 17.51 12.69
N GLY A 110 -2.57 16.67 13.45
CA GLY A 110 -3.37 15.60 12.84
C GLY A 110 -4.40 16.14 11.83
N ARG A 111 -5.00 17.30 12.09
CA ARG A 111 -5.92 17.97 11.17
C ARG A 111 -5.23 18.40 9.88
N GLU A 112 -4.08 19.04 9.97
CA GLU A 112 -3.28 19.44 8.81
C GLU A 112 -2.81 18.21 8.03
N TYR A 113 -2.46 17.11 8.71
CA TYR A 113 -2.11 15.84 8.09
C TYR A 113 -3.23 15.33 7.18
N ILE A 114 -4.49 15.40 7.61
CA ILE A 114 -5.66 15.01 6.80
C ILE A 114 -5.71 15.84 5.50
N TYR A 115 -5.56 17.17 5.59
CA TYR A 115 -5.58 18.05 4.42
C TYR A 115 -4.39 17.85 3.50
N LEU A 116 -3.20 17.63 4.05
CA LEU A 116 -1.98 17.36 3.25
C LEU A 116 -2.12 16.09 2.43
N HIS A 117 -2.71 15.03 3.01
CA HIS A 117 -2.96 13.79 2.28
C HIS A 117 -4.01 13.98 1.17
N GLY A 118 -5.08 14.71 1.43
CA GLY A 118 -6.06 15.07 0.41
C GLY A 118 -5.42 15.84 -0.74
N ALA A 119 -4.62 16.87 -0.41
CA ALA A 119 -3.90 17.66 -1.41
C ALA A 119 -2.92 16.83 -2.23
N ALA A 120 -2.19 15.90 -1.59
CA ALA A 120 -1.29 14.96 -2.27
C ALA A 120 -1.99 14.06 -3.29
N LEU A 121 -3.28 13.80 -3.09
CA LEU A 121 -4.13 13.04 -4.01
C LEU A 121 -4.90 13.92 -5.00
N GLY A 122 -4.62 15.23 -5.02
CA GLY A 122 -5.30 16.19 -5.90
C GLY A 122 -6.74 16.52 -5.48
N ILE A 123 -7.13 16.20 -4.24
CA ILE A 123 -8.47 16.50 -3.71
C ILE A 123 -8.50 17.97 -3.26
N SER A 124 -9.51 18.72 -3.69
CA SER A 124 -9.62 20.12 -3.33
C SER A 124 -9.88 20.32 -1.82
N ILE A 125 -9.44 21.45 -1.26
CA ILE A 125 -9.69 21.81 0.15
C ILE A 125 -11.19 21.79 0.46
N LYS A 126 -12.03 22.25 -0.47
CA LYS A 126 -13.50 22.27 -0.33
C LYS A 126 -14.06 20.84 -0.18
N GLU A 127 -13.53 19.88 -0.91
CA GLU A 127 -13.96 18.47 -0.83
C GLU A 127 -13.41 17.81 0.44
N MET A 128 -12.18 18.12 0.83
CA MET A 128 -11.62 17.64 2.10
C MET A 128 -12.39 18.17 3.31
N HIS A 129 -12.84 19.42 3.25
CA HIS A 129 -13.62 20.03 4.34
C HIS A 129 -14.92 19.27 4.65
N LYS A 130 -15.53 18.64 3.65
CA LYS A 130 -16.73 17.80 3.84
C LYS A 130 -16.45 16.49 4.56
N ARG A 131 -15.21 15.99 4.48
CA ARG A 131 -14.79 14.67 4.97
C ARG A 131 -13.98 14.72 6.27
N VAL A 132 -13.38 15.88 6.58
CA VAL A 132 -12.42 15.98 7.67
C VAL A 132 -13.01 15.57 9.02
N GLN A 133 -14.27 15.92 9.30
CA GLN A 133 -14.89 15.56 10.56
C GLN A 133 -15.16 14.07 10.65
N GLU A 134 -15.64 13.44 9.60
CA GLU A 134 -15.86 11.99 9.54
C GLU A 134 -14.54 11.22 9.75
N ILE A 135 -13.45 11.72 9.14
CA ILE A 135 -12.10 11.13 9.32
C ILE A 135 -11.65 11.25 10.78
N ILE A 136 -11.84 12.40 11.40
CA ILE A 136 -11.47 12.64 12.80
C ILE A 136 -12.25 11.69 13.72
N ASP A 137 -13.57 11.65 13.57
CA ASP A 137 -14.46 10.81 14.36
C ASP A 137 -14.13 9.33 14.21
N PHE A 138 -13.80 8.91 12.97
CA PHE A 138 -13.38 7.54 12.70
C PHE A 138 -12.04 7.21 13.38
N SER A 139 -11.08 8.13 13.39
CA SER A 139 -9.75 7.94 13.98
C SER A 139 -9.76 7.80 15.51
N GLU A 140 -10.81 8.30 16.18
CA GLU A 140 -10.94 8.36 17.65
C GLU A 140 -9.78 9.13 18.32
N ILE A 141 -9.16 10.07 17.60
CA ILE A 141 -8.07 10.89 18.13
C ILE A 141 -8.66 12.18 18.70
N THR A 142 -8.65 12.31 20.01
CA THR A 142 -9.18 13.48 20.73
C THR A 142 -8.25 14.70 20.63
N THR A 143 -6.96 14.49 20.45
CA THR A 143 -5.93 15.53 20.37
C THR A 143 -5.54 15.83 18.92
N ILE A 144 -6.53 15.98 18.03
CA ILE A 144 -6.29 16.09 16.58
C ILE A 144 -5.47 17.33 16.18
N ASP A 145 -5.52 18.39 16.96
CA ASP A 145 -4.80 19.63 16.70
C ASP A 145 -3.38 19.66 17.34
N THR A 146 -2.95 18.52 17.93
CA THR A 146 -1.56 18.34 18.38
C THR A 146 -0.67 17.86 17.20
N PRO A 147 0.61 18.31 17.12
CA PRO A 147 1.53 17.84 16.09
C PRO A 147 1.71 16.32 16.09
N VAL A 148 1.65 15.70 14.89
CA VAL A 148 1.71 14.23 14.71
C VAL A 148 2.99 13.61 15.25
N LYS A 149 4.08 14.36 15.38
CA LYS A 149 5.31 13.88 16.01
C LYS A 149 5.12 13.41 17.46
N PHE A 150 4.14 13.97 18.18
CA PHE A 150 3.81 13.58 19.56
C PHE A 150 2.82 12.42 19.64
N TYR A 151 2.30 11.94 18.50
CA TYR A 151 1.41 10.80 18.48
C TYR A 151 2.16 9.50 18.75
N SER A 152 1.52 8.59 19.47
CA SER A 152 2.00 7.21 19.57
C SER A 152 1.98 6.53 18.19
N THR A 153 2.68 5.42 18.05
CA THR A 153 2.64 4.62 16.81
C THR A 153 1.21 4.21 16.46
N GLY A 154 0.41 3.81 17.46
CA GLY A 154 -1.01 3.47 17.28
C GLY A 154 -1.85 4.65 16.78
N MET A 155 -1.68 5.85 17.37
CA MET A 155 -2.38 7.07 16.91
C MET A 155 -2.02 7.41 15.46
N ARG A 156 -0.75 7.31 15.09
CA ARG A 156 -0.32 7.56 13.70
C ARG A 156 -0.95 6.57 12.72
N SER A 157 -0.96 5.29 13.07
CA SER A 157 -1.61 4.25 12.25
C SER A 157 -3.11 4.46 12.13
N ARG A 158 -3.79 4.80 13.23
CA ARG A 158 -5.23 5.13 13.23
C ARG A 158 -5.54 6.31 12.32
N LEU A 159 -4.76 7.40 12.41
CA LEU A 159 -4.95 8.58 11.56
C LEU A 159 -4.75 8.24 10.08
N ALA A 160 -3.65 7.58 9.74
CA ALA A 160 -3.33 7.21 8.37
C ALA A 160 -4.40 6.31 7.73
N LEU A 161 -4.86 5.28 8.47
CA LEU A 161 -5.95 4.41 8.04
C LEU A 161 -7.26 5.18 7.86
N SER A 162 -7.62 6.04 8.83
CA SER A 162 -8.85 6.83 8.75
C SER A 162 -8.86 7.74 7.53
N VAL A 163 -7.74 8.41 7.23
CA VAL A 163 -7.60 9.23 6.03
C VAL A 163 -7.80 8.39 4.77
N ALA A 164 -7.06 7.31 4.64
CA ALA A 164 -7.10 6.49 3.43
C ALA A 164 -8.46 5.83 3.18
N LEU A 165 -9.15 5.43 4.25
CA LEU A 165 -10.46 4.81 4.15
C LEU A 165 -11.56 5.76 3.69
N HIS A 166 -11.42 7.06 3.95
CA HIS A 166 -12.45 8.07 3.62
C HIS A 166 -12.14 8.86 2.34
N LEU A 167 -10.97 8.65 1.74
CA LEU A 167 -10.64 9.29 0.48
C LEU A 167 -11.12 8.44 -0.72
N PRO A 168 -11.48 9.08 -1.84
CA PRO A 168 -11.87 8.37 -3.06
C PRO A 168 -10.65 7.64 -3.63
N ALA A 169 -10.77 6.35 -3.85
CA ALA A 169 -9.71 5.51 -4.40
C ALA A 169 -10.27 4.42 -5.30
N ASP A 170 -9.59 4.15 -6.40
CA ASP A 170 -9.81 2.94 -7.21
C ASP A 170 -9.03 1.75 -6.64
N ILE A 171 -7.87 2.04 -6.02
CA ILE A 171 -6.93 1.05 -5.50
C ILE A 171 -6.47 1.49 -4.11
N ILE A 172 -6.62 0.60 -3.13
CA ILE A 172 -6.08 0.77 -1.77
C ILE A 172 -4.90 -0.20 -1.60
N VAL A 173 -3.76 0.33 -1.15
CA VAL A 173 -2.55 -0.46 -0.88
C VAL A 173 -2.21 -0.38 0.61
N LEU A 174 -2.21 -1.52 1.31
CA LEU A 174 -1.97 -1.61 2.74
C LEU A 174 -0.71 -2.43 3.03
N ASP A 175 0.31 -1.83 3.66
CA ASP A 175 1.53 -2.52 4.08
C ASP A 175 1.59 -2.67 5.61
N GLU A 176 1.20 -3.85 6.10
CA GLU A 176 1.23 -4.24 7.53
C GLU A 176 0.57 -3.24 8.50
N VAL A 177 -0.42 -2.50 8.03
CA VAL A 177 -1.04 -1.38 8.76
C VAL A 177 -1.85 -1.80 10.00
N PHE A 178 -2.17 -3.10 10.12
CA PHE A 178 -2.87 -3.65 11.27
C PHE A 178 -1.93 -4.03 12.42
N SER A 179 -0.61 -4.00 12.19
CA SER A 179 0.39 -4.28 13.21
C SER A 179 0.44 -3.13 14.21
N GLY A 180 0.19 -3.43 15.51
CA GLY A 180 0.20 -2.41 16.57
C GLY A 180 -1.09 -1.60 16.74
N SER A 181 -2.13 -1.85 15.97
CA SER A 181 -3.48 -1.33 16.24
C SER A 181 -4.16 -2.19 17.29
N ASP A 182 -4.94 -1.57 18.18
CA ASP A 182 -5.79 -2.34 19.11
C ASP A 182 -6.90 -3.11 18.36
N VAL A 183 -7.43 -4.12 19.03
CA VAL A 183 -8.39 -5.06 18.43
C VAL A 183 -9.67 -4.34 17.98
N PHE A 184 -10.17 -3.40 18.77
CA PHE A 184 -11.44 -2.70 18.47
C PHE A 184 -11.32 -1.82 17.21
N PHE A 185 -10.23 -1.06 17.11
CA PHE A 185 -10.00 -0.22 15.92
C PHE A 185 -9.79 -1.08 14.66
N LYS A 186 -9.08 -2.20 14.79
CA LYS A 186 -8.88 -3.17 13.72
C LYS A 186 -10.21 -3.71 13.20
N ASP A 187 -11.12 -4.15 14.09
CA ASP A 187 -12.42 -4.67 13.71
C ASP A 187 -13.30 -3.59 13.05
N LYS A 188 -13.24 -2.36 13.54
CA LYS A 188 -13.88 -1.19 12.94
C LYS A 188 -13.42 -0.97 11.50
N VAL A 189 -12.10 -1.00 11.25
CA VAL A 189 -11.51 -0.85 9.91
C VAL A 189 -11.94 -1.99 8.98
N ILE A 190 -11.89 -3.24 9.44
CA ILE A 190 -12.31 -4.41 8.65
C ILE A 190 -13.78 -4.31 8.27
N THR A 191 -14.63 -3.93 9.22
CA THR A 191 -16.07 -3.75 8.98
C THR A 191 -16.33 -2.64 7.96
N TYR A 192 -15.64 -1.51 8.09
CA TYR A 192 -15.77 -0.39 7.17
C TYR A 192 -15.32 -0.76 5.74
N LEU A 193 -14.17 -1.45 5.61
CA LEU A 193 -13.70 -1.95 4.31
C LEU A 193 -14.70 -2.88 3.65
N LYS A 194 -15.29 -3.83 4.41
CA LYS A 194 -16.33 -4.74 3.89
C LYS A 194 -17.56 -3.98 3.39
N GLN A 195 -17.99 -2.94 4.11
CA GLN A 195 -19.09 -2.09 3.69
C GLN A 195 -18.78 -1.32 2.41
N ARG A 196 -17.55 -0.80 2.28
CA ARG A 196 -17.11 -0.13 1.05
C ARG A 196 -17.04 -1.09 -0.13
N PHE A 197 -16.48 -2.28 0.04
CA PHE A 197 -16.42 -3.31 -1.02
C PHE A 197 -17.79 -3.79 -1.49
N ALA A 198 -18.82 -3.70 -0.65
CA ALA A 198 -20.18 -4.02 -1.04
C ALA A 198 -20.84 -2.93 -1.91
N LYS A 199 -20.36 -1.68 -1.81
CA LYS A 199 -20.94 -0.51 -2.48
C LYS A 199 -20.10 0.01 -3.64
N GLU A 200 -18.80 -0.21 -3.61
CA GLU A 200 -17.81 0.40 -4.50
C GLU A 200 -16.91 -0.68 -5.12
N THR A 201 -16.53 -0.49 -6.37
CA THR A 201 -15.57 -1.38 -7.05
C THR A 201 -14.15 -0.96 -6.71
N ILE A 202 -13.71 -1.24 -5.49
CA ILE A 202 -12.37 -0.93 -5.00
C ILE A 202 -11.48 -2.16 -5.10
N THR A 203 -10.30 -1.98 -5.69
CA THR A 203 -9.23 -2.99 -5.69
C THR A 203 -8.42 -2.84 -4.40
N LEU A 204 -8.17 -3.94 -3.71
CA LEU A 204 -7.33 -3.99 -2.52
C LEU A 204 -6.06 -4.78 -2.79
N ILE A 205 -4.91 -4.24 -2.41
CA ILE A 205 -3.66 -5.00 -2.29
C ILE A 205 -3.14 -4.81 -0.87
N MET A 206 -2.89 -5.90 -0.16
CA MET A 206 -2.41 -5.80 1.21
C MET A 206 -1.30 -6.78 1.54
N ILE A 207 -0.37 -6.36 2.39
CA ILE A 207 0.55 -7.25 3.08
C ILE A 207 -0.01 -7.49 4.48
N SER A 208 -0.15 -8.74 4.84
CA SER A 208 -0.49 -9.14 6.21
C SER A 208 0.01 -10.56 6.48
N HIS A 209 0.51 -10.78 7.70
CA HIS A 209 0.83 -12.10 8.23
C HIS A 209 -0.34 -12.75 8.97
N ASN A 210 -1.42 -12.02 9.17
CA ASN A 210 -2.61 -12.52 9.84
C ASN A 210 -3.57 -13.17 8.84
N GLU A 211 -3.64 -14.50 8.89
CA GLU A 211 -4.45 -15.32 7.98
C GLU A 211 -5.94 -14.97 8.07
N GLU A 212 -6.47 -14.70 9.27
CA GLU A 212 -7.88 -14.38 9.47
C GLU A 212 -8.28 -13.08 8.79
N ILE A 213 -7.43 -12.03 8.91
CA ILE A 213 -7.64 -10.76 8.22
C ILE A 213 -7.63 -10.97 6.72
N VAL A 214 -6.64 -11.70 6.21
CA VAL A 214 -6.50 -11.96 4.77
C VAL A 214 -7.73 -12.72 4.26
N LYS A 215 -8.16 -13.79 4.93
CA LYS A 215 -9.37 -14.54 4.58
C LYS A 215 -10.64 -13.68 4.62
N SER A 216 -10.69 -12.70 5.52
CA SER A 216 -11.87 -11.85 5.68
C SER A 216 -11.99 -10.73 4.65
N LEU A 217 -10.85 -10.24 4.13
CA LEU A 217 -10.79 -9.08 3.22
C LEU A 217 -10.42 -9.45 1.78
N CYS A 218 -9.64 -10.51 1.57
CA CYS A 218 -9.08 -10.86 0.27
C CYS A 218 -9.74 -12.14 -0.31
N ASN A 219 -9.87 -12.16 -1.64
CA ASN A 219 -10.35 -13.32 -2.38
C ASN A 219 -9.23 -14.05 -3.14
N ARG A 220 -8.02 -13.49 -3.14
CA ARG A 220 -6.81 -14.05 -3.76
C ARG A 220 -5.59 -13.71 -2.93
N ALA A 221 -4.57 -14.55 -2.96
CA ALA A 221 -3.29 -14.29 -2.32
C ALA A 221 -2.12 -14.70 -3.22
N LEU A 222 -1.02 -13.97 -3.09
CA LEU A 222 0.26 -14.24 -3.75
C LEU A 222 1.29 -14.57 -2.67
N LEU A 223 1.94 -15.74 -2.76
CA LEU A 223 3.09 -16.06 -1.92
C LEU A 223 4.36 -15.55 -2.61
N LEU A 224 5.02 -14.61 -1.98
CA LEU A 224 6.31 -14.08 -2.42
C LEU A 224 7.44 -14.69 -1.59
N GLY A 225 8.40 -15.31 -2.26
CA GLY A 225 9.61 -15.86 -1.64
C GLY A 225 10.83 -15.63 -2.53
N ASP A 226 11.93 -15.16 -1.93
CA ASP A 226 13.20 -14.86 -2.59
C ASP A 226 13.05 -14.02 -3.87
N GLY A 227 12.15 -13.05 -3.81
CA GLY A 227 11.87 -12.14 -4.91
C GLY A 227 11.02 -12.72 -6.06
N ASN A 228 10.46 -13.91 -5.91
CA ASN A 228 9.62 -14.59 -6.92
C ASN A 228 8.23 -14.88 -6.37
N ILE A 229 7.23 -15.02 -7.27
CA ILE A 229 5.91 -15.53 -6.90
C ILE A 229 5.98 -17.06 -6.88
N LEU A 230 5.85 -17.64 -5.69
CA LEU A 230 5.91 -19.08 -5.48
C LEU A 230 4.52 -19.73 -5.62
N LYS A 231 3.47 -19.01 -5.27
CA LYS A 231 2.09 -19.48 -5.33
C LYS A 231 1.15 -18.31 -5.60
N ASP A 232 0.12 -18.56 -6.39
CA ASP A 232 -0.99 -17.67 -6.66
C ASP A 232 -2.27 -18.46 -6.53
N GLY A 233 -3.21 -18.04 -5.69
CA GLY A 233 -4.44 -18.80 -5.47
C GLY A 233 -5.31 -18.23 -4.36
N SER A 234 -6.18 -19.08 -3.80
CA SER A 234 -7.01 -18.69 -2.67
C SER A 234 -6.16 -18.38 -1.43
N PRO A 235 -6.62 -17.48 -0.52
CA PRO A 235 -5.92 -17.25 0.74
C PRO A 235 -5.63 -18.55 1.51
N HIS A 236 -6.59 -19.48 1.54
CA HIS A 236 -6.42 -20.76 2.21
C HIS A 236 -5.25 -21.57 1.64
N ASP A 237 -5.20 -21.75 0.32
CA ASP A 237 -4.15 -22.56 -0.35
C ASP A 237 -2.78 -21.93 -0.21
N VAL A 238 -2.71 -20.60 -0.24
CA VAL A 238 -1.45 -19.85 -0.10
C VAL A 238 -0.92 -19.96 1.33
N PHE A 239 -1.78 -19.81 2.35
CA PHE A 239 -1.33 -19.97 3.74
C PHE A 239 -0.99 -21.42 4.08
N GLN A 240 -1.71 -22.39 3.55
CA GLN A 240 -1.35 -23.80 3.70
C GLN A 240 0.06 -24.08 3.14
N HIS A 241 0.34 -23.56 1.94
CA HIS A 241 1.66 -23.71 1.32
C HIS A 241 2.75 -22.96 2.10
N TYR A 242 2.46 -21.74 2.54
CA TYR A 242 3.35 -20.95 3.38
C TYR A 242 3.73 -21.67 4.67
N ASN A 243 2.75 -22.20 5.39
CA ASN A 243 2.98 -22.93 6.63
C ASN A 243 3.78 -24.22 6.39
N ALA A 244 3.49 -24.97 5.32
CA ALA A 244 4.23 -26.18 4.98
C ALA A 244 5.71 -25.92 4.61
N MET A 245 6.02 -24.73 4.02
CA MET A 245 7.41 -24.38 3.68
C MET A 245 8.23 -23.91 4.88
N TYR A 246 7.55 -23.42 5.96
CA TYR A 246 8.20 -22.67 7.03
C TYR A 246 7.86 -23.18 8.44
N ALA A 247 7.10 -24.29 8.54
CA ALA A 247 6.98 -25.09 9.76
C ALA A 247 8.24 -25.94 9.96
#